data_a26bef24f021d451da3fb458c4c7697a
#
_entry.id   a26bef24f021d451da3fb458c4c7697a
#
_cell.length_a   1.000
_cell.length_b   1.000
_cell.length_c   1.000
_cell.angle_alpha   90.00
_cell.angle_beta   90.00
_cell.angle_gamma   90.00
#
_symmetry.space_group_name_H-M   'P 1'
#
loop_
_entity.id
_entity.type
_entity.pdbx_description
1 polymer ?
#
loop_
_entity_poly.entity_id
_entity_poly.type
_entity_poly.pdbx_seq_one_letter_code
_entity_poly.pdbx_strand_id
1 'polypeptide(L)'
;PIAFAKTMPSPADPFQLVNDLATQLFPIPLTQNQKDYLMYNAMGLVVNGEGSWTTAWNTYWATGGQTTTNKNNVLKMLTPLLKFMFRMAEYQLG
;
A
#
# COMPACT_ATOMS: atom_id res chain seq x y z
N PRO A 1 -9.23 2.37 5.17
CA PRO A 1 -7.99 2.14 4.42
C PRO A 1 -8.19 1.31 3.16
N ILE A 2 -8.88 0.18 3.25
CA ILE A 2 -9.10 -0.68 2.07
C ILE A 2 -9.93 0.04 1.02
N ALA A 3 -10.98 0.75 1.45
CA ALA A 3 -11.83 1.52 0.53
C ALA A 3 -11.03 2.60 -0.20
N PHE A 4 -10.11 3.27 0.50
CA PHE A 4 -9.26 4.29 -0.11
C PHE A 4 -8.31 3.67 -1.16
N ALA A 5 -7.66 2.56 -0.82
CA ALA A 5 -6.79 1.87 -1.77
C ALA A 5 -7.56 1.38 -3.00
N LYS A 6 -8.81 0.97 -2.82
CA LYS A 6 -9.67 0.52 -3.92
C LYS A 6 -9.92 1.62 -4.95
N THR A 7 -9.82 2.89 -4.57
CA THR A 7 -10.04 4.01 -5.51
C THR A 7 -8.84 4.23 -6.44
N MET A 8 -7.69 3.60 -6.17
CA MET A 8 -6.53 3.70 -7.05
C MET A 8 -6.71 2.87 -8.33
N PRO A 9 -6.04 3.25 -9.44
CA PRO A 9 -6.24 2.56 -10.73
C PRO A 9 -5.85 1.08 -10.74
N SER A 10 -4.78 0.71 -10.03
CA SER A 10 -4.25 -0.66 -10.05
C SER A 10 -3.85 -1.11 -8.65
N PRO A 11 -4.83 -1.23 -7.72
CA PRO A 11 -4.51 -1.47 -6.31
C PRO A 11 -3.91 -2.85 -6.03
N ALA A 12 -4.10 -3.82 -6.92
CA ALA A 12 -3.52 -5.16 -6.77
C ALA A 12 -2.03 -5.22 -7.09
N ASP A 13 -1.50 -4.23 -7.80
CA ASP A 13 -0.07 -4.13 -8.11
C ASP A 13 0.59 -3.26 -7.04
N PRO A 14 1.48 -3.82 -6.17
CA PRO A 14 2.05 -3.03 -5.09
C PRO A 14 2.94 -1.87 -5.57
N PHE A 15 3.65 -2.06 -6.69
CA PHE A 15 4.46 -0.97 -7.27
C PHE A 15 3.57 0.19 -7.69
N GLN A 16 2.50 -0.10 -8.40
CA GLN A 16 1.59 0.91 -8.90
C GLN A 16 0.79 1.53 -7.76
N LEU A 17 0.40 0.74 -6.77
CA LEU A 17 -0.32 1.25 -5.61
C LEU A 17 0.50 2.30 -4.87
N VAL A 18 1.79 2.03 -4.60
CA VAL A 18 2.66 2.99 -3.92
C VAL A 18 2.83 4.25 -4.77
N ASN A 19 3.02 4.12 -6.08
CA ASN A 19 3.12 5.27 -6.98
C ASN A 19 1.86 6.14 -6.93
N ASP A 20 0.70 5.52 -7.05
CA ASP A 20 -0.57 6.25 -7.12
C ASP A 20 -0.92 6.91 -5.79
N LEU A 21 -0.68 6.22 -4.68
CA LEU A 21 -0.87 6.81 -3.36
C LEU A 21 0.08 7.99 -3.13
N ALA A 22 1.34 7.86 -3.57
CA ALA A 22 2.29 8.95 -3.44
C ALA A 22 1.84 10.18 -4.24
N THR A 23 1.32 9.98 -5.44
CA THR A 23 0.80 11.07 -6.26
C THR A 23 -0.36 11.79 -5.56
N GLN A 24 -1.22 11.02 -4.88
CA GLN A 24 -2.37 11.58 -4.16
C GLN A 24 -1.98 12.33 -2.89
N LEU A 25 -0.99 11.83 -2.16
CA LEU A 25 -0.71 12.30 -0.80
C LEU A 25 0.43 13.31 -0.71
N PHE A 26 1.34 13.35 -1.70
CA PHE A 26 2.54 14.16 -1.61
C PHE A 26 2.55 15.27 -2.65
N PRO A 27 2.76 16.54 -2.22
CA PRO A 27 2.97 17.64 -3.17
C PRO A 27 4.32 17.54 -3.88
N ILE A 28 5.32 16.92 -3.24
CA ILE A 28 6.66 16.73 -3.78
C ILE A 28 6.81 15.24 -4.14
N PRO A 29 7.16 14.91 -5.40
CA PRO A 29 7.33 13.50 -5.80
C PRO A 29 8.35 12.77 -4.93
N LEU A 30 8.07 11.52 -4.60
CA LEU A 30 9.00 10.68 -3.87
C LEU A 30 10.09 10.15 -4.79
N THR A 31 11.29 9.95 -4.24
CA THR A 31 12.36 9.26 -4.94
C THR A 31 12.06 7.77 -5.03
N GLN A 32 12.77 7.06 -5.92
CA GLN A 32 12.62 5.61 -6.02
C GLN A 32 13.03 4.93 -4.72
N ASN A 33 14.08 5.41 -4.04
CA ASN A 33 14.50 4.85 -2.76
C ASN A 33 13.42 4.99 -1.69
N GLN A 34 12.71 6.11 -1.66
CA GLN A 34 11.60 6.31 -0.74
C GLN A 34 10.44 5.35 -1.04
N LYS A 35 10.12 5.15 -2.31
CA LYS A 35 9.08 4.20 -2.72
C LYS A 35 9.46 2.76 -2.37
N ASP A 36 10.71 2.39 -2.57
CA ASP A 36 11.22 1.06 -2.21
C ASP A 36 11.12 0.85 -0.69
N TYR A 37 11.49 1.85 0.09
CA TYR A 37 11.35 1.78 1.55
C TYR A 37 9.90 1.52 1.96
N LEU A 38 8.96 2.22 1.34
CA LEU A 38 7.53 2.04 1.64
C LEU A 38 7.09 0.61 1.31
N MET A 39 7.55 0.06 0.21
CA MET A 39 7.14 -1.28 -0.21
C MET A 39 7.81 -2.37 0.64
N TYR A 40 9.12 -2.29 0.85
CA TYR A 40 9.87 -3.38 1.47
C TYR A 40 9.99 -3.25 3.00
N ASN A 41 9.83 -2.06 3.56
CA ASN A 41 9.91 -1.86 5.01
C ASN A 41 8.54 -1.57 5.61
N ALA A 42 7.79 -0.62 5.08
CA ALA A 42 6.48 -0.28 5.64
C ALA A 42 5.47 -1.40 5.40
N MET A 43 5.31 -1.83 4.15
CA MET A 43 4.42 -2.95 3.82
C MET A 43 4.99 -4.30 4.25
N GLY A 44 6.31 -4.40 4.36
CA GLY A 44 6.98 -5.64 4.74
C GLY A 44 7.09 -6.66 3.61
N LEU A 45 6.96 -6.23 2.35
CA LEU A 45 7.17 -7.13 1.22
C LEU A 45 8.65 -7.47 1.08
N VAL A 46 8.94 -8.65 0.52
CA VAL A 46 10.31 -9.04 0.23
C VAL A 46 10.60 -8.89 -1.26
N VAL A 47 11.86 -8.65 -1.61
CA VAL A 47 12.29 -8.56 -3.00
C VAL A 47 11.98 -9.87 -3.70
N ASN A 48 11.34 -9.80 -4.86
CA ASN A 48 10.84 -10.94 -5.63
C ASN A 48 9.66 -11.67 -4.97
N GLY A 49 9.16 -11.14 -3.84
CA GLY A 49 7.97 -11.65 -3.15
C GLY A 49 6.85 -10.63 -3.07
N GLU A 50 6.88 -9.62 -3.94
CA GLU A 50 5.87 -8.55 -3.94
C GLU A 50 4.46 -9.06 -4.26
N GLY A 51 4.36 -10.21 -4.92
CA GLY A 51 3.08 -10.85 -5.22
C GLY A 51 2.26 -11.26 -4.00
N SER A 52 2.87 -11.30 -2.82
CA SER A 52 2.11 -11.57 -1.59
C SER A 52 1.04 -10.51 -1.32
N TRP A 53 1.30 -9.25 -1.66
CA TRP A 53 0.26 -8.21 -1.61
C TRP A 53 -0.84 -8.50 -2.62
N THR A 54 -0.47 -8.81 -3.87
CA THR A 54 -1.41 -9.10 -4.94
C THR A 54 -2.35 -10.25 -4.56
N THR A 55 -1.78 -11.32 -4.01
CA THR A 55 -2.55 -12.47 -3.56
C THR A 55 -3.52 -12.09 -2.43
N ALA A 56 -3.05 -11.37 -1.42
CA ALA A 56 -3.89 -10.94 -0.31
C ALA A 56 -5.04 -10.04 -0.78
N TRP A 57 -4.74 -9.08 -1.65
CA TRP A 57 -5.74 -8.16 -2.20
C TRP A 57 -6.79 -8.90 -3.00
N ASN A 58 -6.37 -9.77 -3.93
CA ASN A 58 -7.30 -10.49 -4.78
C ASN A 58 -8.14 -11.49 -4.00
N THR A 59 -7.55 -12.17 -3.02
CA THR A 59 -8.27 -13.10 -2.15
C THR A 59 -9.35 -12.39 -1.34
N TYR A 60 -9.03 -11.21 -0.80
CA TYR A 60 -9.99 -10.40 -0.06
C TYR A 60 -11.25 -10.14 -0.89
N TRP A 61 -11.06 -9.68 -2.12
CA TRP A 61 -12.21 -9.34 -2.99
C TRP A 61 -12.90 -10.57 -3.57
N ALA A 62 -12.16 -11.65 -3.87
CA ALA A 62 -12.73 -12.87 -4.43
C ALA A 62 -13.65 -13.59 -3.45
N THR A 63 -13.39 -13.47 -2.15
CA THR A 63 -14.20 -14.10 -1.10
C THR A 63 -15.29 -13.16 -0.57
N GLY A 64 -15.67 -12.16 -1.36
CA GLY A 64 -16.64 -11.16 -0.92
C GLY A 64 -16.07 -10.15 0.06
N GLY A 65 -14.76 -10.19 0.29
CA GLY A 65 -14.04 -9.19 1.08
C GLY A 65 -14.29 -9.27 2.58
N GLN A 66 -14.92 -10.32 3.06
CA GLN A 66 -15.59 -10.17 4.34
C GLN A 66 -15.05 -11.06 5.45
N THR A 67 -14.17 -12.02 5.16
CA THR A 67 -13.62 -12.82 6.25
C THR A 67 -12.57 -12.03 7.02
N THR A 68 -12.58 -12.20 8.34
CA THR A 68 -11.63 -11.50 9.21
C THR A 68 -10.17 -11.80 8.83
N THR A 69 -9.87 -13.06 8.51
CA THR A 69 -8.51 -13.47 8.14
C THR A 69 -8.05 -12.75 6.87
N ASN A 70 -8.86 -12.74 5.82
CA ASN A 70 -8.50 -12.11 4.55
C ASN A 70 -8.37 -10.60 4.70
N LYS A 71 -9.26 -9.98 5.47
CA LYS A 71 -9.18 -8.55 5.79
C LYS A 71 -7.87 -8.23 6.53
N ASN A 72 -7.51 -9.03 7.54
CA ASN A 72 -6.30 -8.81 8.32
C ASN A 72 -5.03 -8.99 7.48
N ASN A 73 -5.04 -9.93 6.52
CA ASN A 73 -3.91 -10.12 5.61
C ASN A 73 -3.65 -8.87 4.75
N VAL A 74 -4.69 -8.18 4.34
CA VAL A 74 -4.55 -6.91 3.62
C VAL A 74 -4.11 -5.80 4.58
N LEU A 75 -4.77 -5.69 5.74
CA LEU A 75 -4.53 -4.58 6.66
C LEU A 75 -3.14 -4.61 7.28
N LYS A 76 -2.55 -5.79 7.50
CA LYS A 76 -1.20 -5.86 8.08
C LYS A 76 -0.13 -5.25 7.18
N MET A 77 -0.40 -5.12 5.88
CA MET A 77 0.49 -4.47 4.91
C MET A 77 0.05 -3.04 4.62
N LEU A 78 -1.24 -2.82 4.45
CA LEU A 78 -1.77 -1.51 4.05
C LEU A 78 -1.73 -0.49 5.19
N THR A 79 -2.05 -0.90 6.41
CA THR A 79 -2.07 0.03 7.54
C THR A 79 -0.70 0.66 7.83
N PRO A 80 0.40 -0.13 7.92
CA PRO A 80 1.72 0.48 8.10
C PRO A 80 2.14 1.34 6.91
N LEU A 81 1.79 0.94 5.70
CA LEU A 81 2.09 1.73 4.50
C LEU A 81 1.48 3.13 4.63
N LEU A 82 0.19 3.21 4.90
CA LEU A 82 -0.51 4.50 5.01
C LEU A 82 0.00 5.31 6.20
N LYS A 83 0.31 4.67 7.33
CA LYS A 83 0.89 5.37 8.49
C LYS A 83 2.21 6.06 8.15
N PHE A 84 3.12 5.34 7.48
CA PHE A 84 4.38 5.92 7.06
C PHE A 84 4.18 7.04 6.05
N MET A 85 3.28 6.85 5.10
CA MET A 85 3.02 7.87 4.07
C MET A 85 2.47 9.14 4.70
N PHE A 86 1.52 9.04 5.63
CA PHE A 86 0.98 10.22 6.29
C PHE A 86 2.05 10.96 7.11
N ARG A 87 2.95 10.25 7.77
CA ARG A 87 4.07 10.90 8.48
C ARG A 87 5.00 11.63 7.52
N MET A 88 5.34 11.01 6.39
CA MET A 88 6.18 11.65 5.38
C MET A 88 5.50 12.91 4.82
N ALA A 89 4.20 12.84 4.59
CA ALA A 89 3.43 13.99 4.10
C ALA A 89 3.46 15.14 5.11
N GLU A 90 3.36 14.85 6.40
CA GLU A 90 3.49 15.88 7.44
C GLU A 90 4.84 16.59 7.38
N TYR A 91 5.93 15.85 7.16
CA TYR A 91 7.26 16.44 7.03
C TYR A 91 7.37 17.34 5.80
N GLN A 92 6.72 16.97 4.70
CA GLN A 92 6.72 17.83 3.51
C GLN A 92 5.95 19.13 3.70
N LEU A 93 4.92 19.11 4.55
CA LEU A 93 4.12 20.30 4.83
C LEU A 93 4.76 21.20 5.89
N GLY A 94 5.54 20.62 6.77
CA GLY A 94 6.22 21.32 7.84
C GLY A 94 7.55 21.87 7.43
#